data_fd9dee0873a79bbf47992fe13dbf3365
#
_entry.id   fd9dee0873a79bbf47992fe13dbf3365
#
_cell.length_a   1.000
_cell.length_b   1.000
_cell.length_c   1.000
_cell.angle_alpha   90.00
_cell.angle_beta   90.00
_cell.angle_gamma   90.00
#
_symmetry.space_group_name_H-M   'P 1'
#
loop_
_entity.id
_entity.type
_entity.pdbx_description
1 polymer ?
#
loop_
_entity_poly.entity_id
_entity_poly.type
_entity_poly.pdbx_seq_one_letter_code
_entity_poly.pdbx_strand_id
1 'polypeptide(L)'
;SAIYVSTIAPGIVAVEAERPPPIVVNDWLARELRVEAGDPITLEYYVWEDPGRLVTRTSEFRIAGVVPIDAGDRDLAPVYPGISDAPTLDGWDPPFPIDLGRVRPADEAYWEAYRTTPKAFIPVQIGQQLWRSRYGSLTSIRIPVAAGERSDDLPRRYTERLRAEM
;
A
#
# COMPACT_ATOMS: atom_id res chain seq x y z
N SER A 1 10.89 -2.41 -7.90
CA SER A 1 9.90 -1.34 -7.86
C SER A 1 9.26 -1.28 -6.49
N ALA A 2 9.38 -0.14 -5.79
CA ALA A 2 8.65 0.04 -4.53
C ALA A 2 7.15 0.06 -4.87
N ILE A 3 6.43 -0.97 -4.44
CA ILE A 3 4.99 -1.08 -4.66
C ILE A 3 4.32 -0.65 -3.36
N TYR A 4 3.63 0.48 -3.40
CA TYR A 4 2.66 0.79 -2.36
C TYR A 4 1.45 -0.10 -2.59
N VAL A 5 1.17 -0.95 -1.62
CA VAL A 5 0.00 -1.83 -1.65
C VAL A 5 -1.05 -1.21 -0.73
N SER A 6 -2.15 -0.80 -1.30
CA SER A 6 -3.33 -0.36 -0.54
C SER A 6 -4.33 -1.49 -0.41
N THR A 7 -5.07 -1.50 0.69
CA THR A 7 -6.01 -2.58 1.04
C THR A 7 -7.46 -2.20 0.79
N ILE A 8 -7.76 -1.29 -0.13
CA ILE A 8 -9.13 -0.82 -0.32
C ILE A 8 -9.52 -0.94 -1.79
N ALA A 9 -10.30 -1.94 -2.10
CA ALA A 9 -11.30 -1.85 -3.16
C ALA A 9 -12.62 -2.36 -2.57
N PRO A 10 -13.68 -1.53 -2.47
CA PRO A 10 -15.02 -2.05 -2.20
C PRO A 10 -15.38 -2.95 -3.37
N GLY A 11 -15.54 -4.25 -3.12
CA GLY A 11 -15.89 -5.25 -4.14
C GLY A 11 -14.88 -6.36 -4.36
N ILE A 12 -13.66 -6.29 -3.84
CA ILE A 12 -12.82 -7.48 -3.72
C ILE A 12 -13.33 -8.25 -2.50
N VAL A 13 -14.32 -9.09 -2.73
CA VAL A 13 -14.86 -9.99 -1.72
C VAL A 13 -13.72 -10.89 -1.25
N ALA A 14 -13.55 -10.97 0.07
CA ALA A 14 -12.62 -11.88 0.69
C ALA A 14 -12.83 -13.30 0.18
N VAL A 15 -11.92 -13.76 -0.66
CA VAL A 15 -11.87 -15.16 -1.04
C VAL A 15 -10.86 -15.81 -0.13
N GLU A 16 -11.33 -16.30 1.01
CA GLU A 16 -10.50 -17.00 2.01
C GLU A 16 -9.87 -18.30 1.48
N ALA A 17 -10.12 -18.69 0.25
CA ALA A 17 -9.77 -20.00 -0.27
C ALA A 17 -8.90 -20.00 -1.54
N GLU A 18 -8.68 -18.89 -2.22
CA GLU A 18 -7.86 -18.89 -3.43
C GLU A 18 -6.37 -18.83 -3.10
N ARG A 19 -5.63 -19.81 -3.61
CA ARG A 19 -4.17 -19.83 -3.59
C ARG A 19 -3.66 -19.94 -5.03
N PRO A 20 -2.85 -18.99 -5.49
CA PRO A 20 -2.36 -17.78 -4.81
C PRO A 20 -3.46 -16.72 -4.63
N PRO A 21 -3.37 -15.86 -3.57
CA PRO A 21 -4.36 -14.83 -3.29
C PRO A 21 -4.44 -13.79 -4.41
N PRO A 22 -5.60 -13.11 -4.57
CA PRO A 22 -5.78 -12.12 -5.62
C PRO A 22 -5.01 -10.81 -5.33
N ILE A 23 -4.54 -10.18 -6.40
CA ILE A 23 -3.99 -8.82 -6.43
C ILE A 23 -4.58 -8.07 -7.61
N VAL A 24 -4.96 -6.81 -7.41
CA VAL A 24 -5.31 -5.89 -8.49
C VAL A 24 -4.13 -4.96 -8.70
N VAL A 25 -3.74 -4.76 -9.94
CA VAL A 25 -2.64 -3.86 -10.32
C VAL A 25 -3.16 -2.68 -11.11
N ASN A 26 -2.46 -1.53 -11.05
CA ASN A 26 -2.81 -0.44 -11.93
C ASN A 26 -2.27 -0.69 -13.35
N ASP A 27 -2.81 0.04 -14.32
CA ASP A 27 -2.50 -0.12 -15.74
C ASP A 27 -1.04 0.22 -16.07
N TRP A 28 -0.38 1.10 -15.29
CA TRP A 28 1.04 1.37 -15.43
C TRP A 28 1.89 0.13 -15.08
N LEU A 29 1.60 -0.48 -13.92
CA LEU A 29 2.33 -1.67 -13.47
C LEU A 29 2.09 -2.85 -14.42
N ALA A 30 0.85 -3.03 -14.89
CA ALA A 30 0.51 -4.07 -15.85
C ALA A 30 1.31 -3.93 -17.15
N ARG A 31 1.42 -2.71 -17.70
CA ARG A 31 2.24 -2.42 -18.88
C ARG A 31 3.73 -2.65 -18.64
N GLU A 32 4.25 -2.18 -17.49
CA GLU A 32 5.67 -2.29 -17.14
C GLU A 32 6.12 -3.75 -16.99
N LEU A 33 5.28 -4.59 -16.41
CA LEU A 33 5.56 -6.01 -16.21
C LEU A 33 5.09 -6.89 -17.37
N ARG A 34 4.29 -6.34 -18.29
CA ARG A 34 3.66 -7.05 -19.42
C ARG A 34 2.79 -8.22 -18.96
N VAL A 35 1.92 -7.94 -18.00
CA VAL A 35 1.03 -8.91 -17.36
C VAL A 35 -0.43 -8.51 -17.53
N GLU A 36 -1.32 -9.50 -17.47
CA GLU A 36 -2.76 -9.32 -17.58
C GLU A 36 -3.52 -10.07 -16.47
N ALA A 37 -4.83 -9.92 -16.43
CA ALA A 37 -5.66 -10.65 -15.46
C ALA A 37 -5.51 -12.16 -15.67
N GLY A 38 -5.29 -12.89 -14.59
CA GLY A 38 -5.01 -14.31 -14.56
C GLY A 38 -3.54 -14.68 -14.43
N ASP A 39 -2.62 -13.77 -14.73
CA ASP A 39 -1.19 -14.03 -14.63
C ASP A 39 -0.72 -14.12 -13.16
N PRO A 40 0.30 -14.95 -12.88
CA PRO A 40 0.96 -14.96 -11.58
C PRO A 40 1.91 -13.77 -11.43
N ILE A 41 2.01 -13.25 -10.21
CA ILE A 41 2.99 -12.23 -9.85
C ILE A 41 3.58 -12.53 -8.48
N THR A 42 4.90 -12.33 -8.34
CA THR A 42 5.59 -12.48 -7.07
C THR A 42 5.88 -11.11 -6.47
N LEU A 43 5.43 -10.90 -5.24
CA LEU A 43 5.70 -9.71 -4.45
C LEU A 43 6.85 -9.99 -3.48
N GLU A 44 7.93 -9.21 -3.57
CA GLU A 44 8.99 -9.15 -2.57
C GLU A 44 8.72 -7.96 -1.64
N TYR A 45 8.77 -8.19 -0.32
CA TYR A 45 8.43 -7.19 0.67
C TYR A 45 9.24 -7.35 1.95
N TYR A 46 9.35 -6.25 2.71
CA TYR A 46 10.00 -6.27 4.01
C TYR A 46 9.03 -6.58 5.12
N VAL A 47 9.50 -7.37 6.10
CA VAL A 47 8.78 -7.66 7.35
C VAL A 47 9.69 -7.35 8.52
N TRP A 48 9.12 -6.69 9.52
CA TRP A 48 9.81 -6.45 10.78
C TRP A 48 9.62 -7.64 11.71
N GLU A 49 10.71 -8.32 12.04
CA GLU A 49 10.72 -9.46 12.98
C GLU A 49 11.32 -9.05 14.33
N ASP A 50 10.80 -9.65 15.42
CA ASP A 50 11.42 -9.52 16.73
C ASP A 50 12.80 -10.24 16.77
N PRO A 51 13.81 -9.66 17.43
CA PRO A 51 13.85 -8.46 18.28
C PRO A 51 14.16 -7.14 17.58
N GLY A 52 13.83 -6.97 16.31
CA GLY A 52 14.01 -5.72 15.59
C GLY A 52 14.85 -5.88 14.31
N ARG A 53 14.63 -6.96 13.58
CA ARG A 53 15.30 -7.25 12.32
C ARG A 53 14.32 -7.06 11.15
N LEU A 54 14.74 -6.29 10.15
CA LEU A 54 14.05 -6.20 8.88
C LEU A 54 14.48 -7.37 7.98
N VAL A 55 13.53 -8.18 7.56
CA VAL A 55 13.77 -9.33 6.68
C VAL A 55 12.98 -9.20 5.40
N THR A 56 13.53 -9.72 4.31
CA THR A 56 12.84 -9.80 3.02
C THR A 56 12.06 -11.11 2.94
N ARG A 57 10.81 -11.03 2.52
CA ARG A 57 9.95 -12.17 2.23
C ARG A 57 9.34 -12.05 0.85
N THR A 58 8.86 -13.16 0.32
CA THR A 58 8.17 -13.24 -0.95
C THR A 58 6.80 -13.90 -0.80
N SER A 59 5.84 -13.46 -1.59
CA SER A 59 4.54 -14.11 -1.70
C SER A 59 4.06 -14.09 -3.15
N GLU A 60 3.44 -15.18 -3.56
CA GLU A 60 2.84 -15.29 -4.88
C GLU A 60 1.39 -14.81 -4.83
N PHE A 61 0.98 -14.12 -5.90
CA PHE A 61 -0.36 -13.63 -6.11
C PHE A 61 -0.81 -13.96 -7.52
N ARG A 62 -2.12 -13.94 -7.75
CA ARG A 62 -2.75 -13.97 -9.07
C ARG A 62 -3.37 -12.62 -9.38
N ILE A 63 -3.09 -12.06 -10.54
CA ILE A 63 -3.71 -10.81 -10.97
C ILE A 63 -5.20 -11.04 -11.21
N ALA A 64 -6.02 -10.44 -10.36
CA ALA A 64 -7.47 -10.50 -10.44
C ALA A 64 -8.05 -9.47 -11.42
N GLY A 65 -7.31 -8.41 -11.69
CA GLY A 65 -7.73 -7.36 -12.61
C GLY A 65 -6.70 -6.24 -12.73
N VAL A 66 -6.89 -5.42 -13.74
CA VAL A 66 -6.12 -4.21 -14.01
C VAL A 66 -7.07 -3.02 -13.92
N VAL A 67 -6.68 -1.98 -13.18
CA VAL A 67 -7.45 -0.75 -13.01
C VAL A 67 -6.67 0.45 -13.54
N PRO A 68 -7.33 1.47 -14.09
CA PRO A 68 -6.65 2.70 -14.47
C PRO A 68 -6.10 3.41 -13.22
N ILE A 69 -5.01 4.18 -13.39
CA ILE A 69 -4.51 5.04 -12.33
C ILE A 69 -5.54 6.15 -12.07
N ASP A 70 -5.95 6.28 -10.81
CA ASP A 70 -6.78 7.39 -10.37
C ASP A 70 -5.93 8.39 -9.55
N ALA A 71 -6.00 9.67 -9.91
CA ALA A 71 -5.31 10.73 -9.18
C ALA A 71 -5.79 10.86 -7.72
N GLY A 72 -7.05 10.47 -7.43
CA GLY A 72 -7.59 10.41 -6.08
C GLY A 72 -6.95 9.35 -5.19
N ASP A 73 -6.35 8.33 -5.79
CA ASP A 73 -5.67 7.26 -5.07
C ASP A 73 -4.33 7.69 -4.45
N ARG A 74 -3.80 8.87 -4.83
CA ARG A 74 -2.57 9.43 -4.23
C ARG A 74 -2.69 9.55 -2.71
N ASP A 75 -3.87 9.92 -2.23
CA ASP A 75 -4.11 10.10 -0.80
C ASP A 75 -4.37 8.78 -0.05
N LEU A 76 -4.38 7.64 -0.75
CA LEU A 76 -4.51 6.32 -0.10
C LEU A 76 -3.27 5.94 0.71
N ALA A 77 -2.09 6.39 0.32
CA ALA A 77 -0.88 6.17 1.10
C ALA A 77 -0.85 7.12 2.31
N PRO A 78 -0.52 6.63 3.52
CA PRO A 78 -0.28 7.50 4.66
C PRO A 78 0.94 8.39 4.40
N VAL A 79 0.95 9.58 5.02
CA VAL A 79 2.14 10.43 5.02
C VAL A 79 3.26 9.71 5.76
N TYR A 80 4.39 9.57 5.10
CA TYR A 80 5.59 8.93 5.66
C TYR A 80 6.78 9.90 5.50
N PRO A 81 7.23 10.54 6.59
CA PRO A 81 8.35 11.48 6.55
C PRO A 81 9.61 10.84 5.98
N GLY A 82 10.33 11.56 5.12
CA GLY A 82 11.51 11.06 4.41
C GLY A 82 11.19 10.21 3.18
N ILE A 83 9.92 9.93 2.91
CA ILE A 83 9.46 9.22 1.69
C ILE A 83 8.45 10.07 0.94
N SER A 84 7.27 10.30 1.53
CA SER A 84 6.15 10.95 0.83
C SER A 84 6.40 12.42 0.51
N ASP A 85 7.28 13.08 1.24
CA ASP A 85 7.71 14.47 1.08
C ASP A 85 8.96 14.62 0.19
N ALA A 86 9.68 13.53 -0.10
CA ALA A 86 10.85 13.58 -0.95
C ALA A 86 10.50 13.95 -2.41
N PRO A 87 11.23 14.87 -3.05
CA PRO A 87 10.95 15.27 -4.44
C PRO A 87 11.24 14.16 -5.45
N THR A 88 12.26 13.34 -5.19
CA THR A 88 12.74 12.22 -6.03
C THR A 88 12.89 10.94 -5.20
N LEU A 89 12.97 9.79 -5.87
CA LEU A 89 13.24 8.51 -5.18
C LEU A 89 14.65 8.46 -4.60
N ASP A 90 15.61 9.08 -5.25
CA ASP A 90 16.98 9.21 -4.73
C ASP A 90 17.05 10.02 -3.43
N GLY A 91 16.07 10.88 -3.20
CA GLY A 91 15.94 11.68 -1.98
C GLY A 91 15.23 10.96 -0.83
N TRP A 92 14.86 9.71 -0.97
CA TRP A 92 14.24 8.94 0.10
C TRP A 92 15.23 8.68 1.24
N ASP A 93 14.82 9.01 2.45
CA ASP A 93 15.59 8.79 3.68
C ASP A 93 14.70 8.13 4.76
N PRO A 94 14.24 6.88 4.53
CA PRO A 94 13.48 6.16 5.53
C PRO A 94 14.39 5.69 6.68
N PRO A 95 13.85 5.47 7.88
CA PRO A 95 14.62 4.99 9.04
C PRO A 95 15.00 3.50 8.94
N PHE A 96 15.03 2.94 7.74
CA PHE A 96 15.43 1.56 7.45
C PHE A 96 16.20 1.52 6.12
N PRO A 97 17.11 0.54 5.95
CA PRO A 97 17.91 0.45 4.74
C PRO A 97 17.03 0.12 3.53
N ILE A 98 17.22 0.87 2.45
CA ILE A 98 16.63 0.62 1.13
C ILE A 98 17.75 0.46 0.10
N ASP A 99 17.50 -0.37 -0.89
CA ASP A 99 18.40 -0.54 -2.02
C ASP A 99 18.00 0.39 -3.18
N LEU A 100 18.54 1.61 -3.15
CA LEU A 100 18.29 2.61 -4.20
C LEU A 100 18.84 2.17 -5.57
N GLY A 101 19.79 1.24 -5.61
CA GLY A 101 20.29 0.68 -6.87
C GLY A 101 19.24 -0.11 -7.67
N ARG A 102 18.12 -0.47 -7.04
CA ARG A 102 16.98 -1.12 -7.70
C ARG A 102 15.99 -0.14 -8.33
N VAL A 103 16.15 1.17 -8.09
CA VAL A 103 15.31 2.21 -8.67
C VAL A 103 15.68 2.38 -10.14
N ARG A 104 14.71 2.29 -11.04
CA ARG A 104 14.87 2.43 -12.47
C ARG A 104 14.34 3.79 -12.94
N PRO A 105 14.77 4.28 -14.11
CA PRO A 105 14.22 5.52 -14.67
C PRO A 105 12.69 5.53 -14.78
N ALA A 106 12.08 4.37 -15.06
CA ALA A 106 10.61 4.24 -15.09
C ALA A 106 9.96 4.45 -13.70
N ASP A 107 10.65 4.08 -12.63
CA ASP A 107 10.16 4.29 -11.26
C ASP A 107 10.24 5.77 -10.87
N GLU A 108 11.31 6.48 -11.28
CA GLU A 108 11.42 7.94 -11.12
C GLU A 108 10.31 8.67 -11.90
N ALA A 109 10.07 8.31 -13.16
CA ALA A 109 8.98 8.88 -13.95
C ALA A 109 7.61 8.63 -13.31
N TYR A 110 7.40 7.45 -12.73
CA TYR A 110 6.18 7.17 -11.97
C TYR A 110 6.07 8.08 -10.74
N TRP A 111 7.14 8.23 -9.98
CA TRP A 111 7.18 9.08 -8.80
C TRP A 111 6.89 10.54 -9.13
N GLU A 112 7.48 11.06 -10.20
CA GLU A 112 7.23 12.42 -10.66
C GLU A 112 5.76 12.66 -11.01
N ALA A 113 5.15 11.72 -11.75
CA ALA A 113 3.78 11.85 -12.25
C ALA A 113 2.72 11.54 -11.18
N TYR A 114 2.91 10.49 -10.39
CA TYR A 114 1.87 9.87 -9.56
C TYR A 114 2.19 9.83 -8.07
N ARG A 115 3.43 10.12 -7.67
CA ARG A 115 3.86 10.13 -6.27
C ARG A 115 3.53 8.82 -5.54
N THR A 116 2.84 8.92 -4.41
CA THR A 116 2.45 7.80 -3.54
C THR A 116 1.24 7.01 -4.02
N THR A 117 0.74 7.26 -5.23
CA THR A 117 -0.38 6.48 -5.79
C THR A 117 -0.04 5.00 -5.81
N PRO A 118 -0.88 4.12 -5.24
CA PRO A 118 -0.59 2.70 -5.19
C PRO A 118 -0.48 2.08 -6.57
N LYS A 119 0.53 1.22 -6.76
CA LYS A 119 0.68 0.42 -7.98
C LYS A 119 -0.13 -0.88 -7.94
N ALA A 120 -0.50 -1.33 -6.72
CA ALA A 120 -1.24 -2.56 -6.53
C ALA A 120 -2.13 -2.50 -5.27
N PHE A 121 -3.16 -3.36 -5.26
CA PHE A 121 -4.14 -3.48 -4.18
C PHE A 121 -4.32 -4.95 -3.85
N ILE A 122 -4.32 -5.29 -2.56
CA ILE A 122 -4.62 -6.64 -2.06
C ILE A 122 -5.73 -6.58 -1.02
N PRO A 123 -6.44 -7.70 -0.77
CA PRO A 123 -7.41 -7.77 0.32
C PRO A 123 -6.76 -7.43 1.67
N VAL A 124 -7.48 -6.69 2.52
CA VAL A 124 -6.96 -6.26 3.83
C VAL A 124 -6.52 -7.44 4.69
N GLN A 125 -7.25 -8.54 4.66
CA GLN A 125 -6.94 -9.76 5.42
C GLN A 125 -5.59 -10.35 5.00
N ILE A 126 -5.28 -10.34 3.71
CA ILE A 126 -3.99 -10.78 3.19
C ILE A 126 -2.89 -9.84 3.64
N GLY A 127 -3.09 -8.52 3.51
CA GLY A 127 -2.14 -7.53 4.03
C GLY A 127 -1.86 -7.70 5.53
N GLN A 128 -2.90 -7.93 6.32
CA GLN A 128 -2.77 -8.21 7.75
C GLN A 128 -1.98 -9.49 8.05
N GLN A 129 -2.15 -10.54 7.25
CA GLN A 129 -1.37 -11.78 7.40
C GLN A 129 0.12 -11.57 7.07
N LEU A 130 0.42 -10.77 6.04
CA LEU A 130 1.79 -10.54 5.58
C LEU A 130 2.58 -9.62 6.53
N TRP A 131 1.93 -8.58 7.08
CA TRP A 131 2.60 -7.50 7.83
C TRP A 131 2.17 -7.36 9.29
N ARG A 132 1.47 -8.34 9.86
CA ARG A 132 1.17 -8.32 11.30
C ARG A 132 2.46 -8.25 12.10
N SER A 133 2.49 -7.35 13.06
CA SER A 133 3.58 -7.22 14.01
C SER A 133 3.03 -7.05 15.43
N ARG A 134 3.92 -6.98 16.43
CA ARG A 134 3.54 -6.64 17.81
C ARG A 134 2.90 -5.24 17.94
N TYR A 135 3.06 -4.39 16.96
CA TYR A 135 2.50 -3.04 16.94
C TYR A 135 1.10 -2.98 16.30
N GLY A 136 0.61 -4.09 15.78
CA GLY A 136 -0.72 -4.20 15.18
C GLY A 136 -0.70 -4.78 13.77
N SER A 137 -1.84 -4.66 13.11
CA SER A 137 -2.09 -5.20 11.77
C SER A 137 -2.70 -4.18 10.79
N LEU A 138 -2.76 -2.92 11.20
CA LEU A 138 -3.23 -1.80 10.37
C LEU A 138 -2.21 -0.66 10.43
N THR A 139 -1.92 -0.05 9.28
CA THR A 139 -1.01 1.09 9.18
C THR A 139 -1.77 2.42 9.29
N SER A 140 -2.97 2.48 8.74
CA SER A 140 -3.81 3.67 8.76
C SER A 140 -5.29 3.29 8.70
N ILE A 141 -6.13 4.20 9.18
CA ILE A 141 -7.59 4.10 9.09
C ILE A 141 -8.10 5.37 8.44
N ARG A 142 -8.91 5.23 7.40
CA ARG A 142 -9.57 6.35 6.74
C ARG A 142 -11.03 6.41 7.17
N ILE A 143 -11.45 7.60 7.56
CA ILE A 143 -12.82 7.87 7.95
C ILE A 143 -13.41 8.83 6.90
N PRO A 144 -14.38 8.36 6.09
CA PRO A 144 -15.02 9.24 5.14
C PRO A 144 -15.78 10.36 5.89
N VAL A 145 -15.63 11.58 5.41
CA VAL A 145 -16.36 12.74 5.94
C VAL A 145 -17.72 12.79 5.24
N ALA A 146 -18.81 12.79 6.00
CA ALA A 146 -20.13 12.94 5.42
C ALA A 146 -20.30 14.35 4.82
N ALA A 147 -21.11 14.47 3.76
CA ALA A 147 -21.40 15.75 3.14
C ALA A 147 -21.98 16.73 4.19
N GLY A 148 -21.28 17.86 4.39
CA GLY A 148 -21.65 18.89 5.36
C GLY A 148 -20.99 18.76 6.76
N GLU A 149 -20.23 17.70 7.03
CA GLU A 149 -19.40 17.62 8.24
C GLU A 149 -18.06 18.37 8.04
N ARG A 150 -17.56 18.95 9.15
CA ARG A 150 -16.21 19.57 9.15
C ARG A 150 -15.16 18.53 9.45
N SER A 151 -14.18 18.40 8.56
CA SER A 151 -13.07 17.45 8.72
C SER A 151 -12.24 17.72 9.98
N ASP A 152 -12.16 18.97 10.44
CA ASP A 152 -11.34 19.40 11.57
C ASP A 152 -11.82 18.83 12.92
N ASP A 153 -13.10 18.49 13.04
CA ASP A 153 -13.69 17.92 14.26
C ASP A 153 -13.55 16.39 14.36
N LEU A 154 -13.26 15.71 13.25
CA LEU A 154 -13.20 14.25 13.20
C LEU A 154 -12.11 13.63 14.09
N PRO A 155 -10.85 14.12 14.08
CA PRO A 155 -9.79 13.54 14.92
C PRO A 155 -10.15 13.59 16.41
N ARG A 156 -10.75 14.69 16.85
CA ARG A 156 -11.17 14.86 18.24
C ARG A 156 -12.30 13.88 18.60
N ARG A 157 -13.37 13.84 17.81
CA ARG A 157 -14.52 12.92 18.02
C ARG A 157 -14.09 11.47 18.00
N TYR A 158 -13.19 11.10 17.10
CA TYR A 158 -12.65 9.75 17.04
C TYR A 158 -11.83 9.39 18.29
N THR A 159 -10.98 10.31 18.75
CA THR A 159 -10.17 10.13 19.96
C THR A 159 -11.04 10.01 21.21
N GLU A 160 -12.08 10.86 21.33
CA GLU A 160 -13.05 10.80 22.44
C GLU A 160 -13.79 9.46 22.47
N ARG A 161 -14.20 8.97 21.29
CA ARG A 161 -14.90 7.68 21.17
C ARG A 161 -14.00 6.49 21.50
N LEU A 162 -12.76 6.49 21.03
CA LEU A 162 -11.79 5.46 21.42
C LEU A 162 -11.54 5.42 22.92
N ARG A 163 -11.40 6.60 23.57
CA ARG A 163 -11.21 6.66 25.02
C ARG A 163 -12.40 6.17 25.82
N ALA A 164 -13.61 6.30 25.28
CA ALA A 164 -14.83 5.83 25.93
C ALA A 164 -15.02 4.30 25.85
N GLU A 165 -14.34 3.64 24.88
CA GLU A 165 -14.42 2.19 24.67
C GLU A 165 -13.23 1.41 25.27
N MET A 166 -12.22 2.11 25.79
CA MET A 166 -11.06 1.54 26.51
C MET A 166 -11.29 1.46 28.01
#